data_1a2f3f29b31fc6d18f19fc6901e52226
#
_entry.id   1a2f3f29b31fc6d18f19fc6901e52226
#
_cell.length_a   1.000
_cell.length_b   1.000
_cell.length_c   1.000
_cell.angle_alpha   90.00
_cell.angle_beta   90.00
_cell.angle_gamma   90.00
#
_symmetry.space_group_name_H-M   'P 1'
#
loop_
_entity.id
_entity.type
_entity.pdbx_description
1 polymer ?
#
loop_
_entity_poly.entity_id
_entity_poly.type
_entity_poly.pdbx_seq_one_letter_code
_entity_poly.pdbx_strand_id
1 'polypeptide(L)' 'MATKKKTEKKVVEIFSTQSPNEAEQIAFQAQIKGFDVHFNAIVGGYCKVRSAVLDKEDAEQMVEKLAEEGFTANLLSI' A
#
# COMPACT_ATOMS: atom_id res chain seq x y z
N MET A 1 31.68 6.38 13.98
CA MET A 1 31.12 5.67 13.09
C MET A 1 29.91 6.27 12.61
N ALA A 2 29.62 5.96 11.56
CA ALA A 2 28.50 6.52 11.04
C ALA A 2 27.34 6.07 11.81
N THR A 3 26.55 6.96 12.12
CA THR A 3 25.37 6.64 12.74
C THR A 3 24.51 5.93 11.79
N LYS A 4 24.03 4.80 12.16
CA LYS A 4 23.14 4.14 11.35
C LYS A 4 21.90 4.92 11.23
N LYS A 5 21.57 5.26 10.04
CA LYS A 5 20.40 5.99 9.82
C LYS A 5 19.24 5.08 10.06
N LYS A 6 18.36 5.50 10.90
CA LYS A 6 17.20 4.71 11.15
C LYS A 6 16.22 4.91 10.03
N THR A 7 15.85 3.85 9.39
CA THR A 7 14.93 3.91 8.27
C THR A 7 13.51 3.73 8.79
N GLU A 8 12.66 4.67 8.47
CA GLU A 8 11.25 4.55 8.84
C GLU A 8 10.58 3.53 7.95
N LYS A 9 9.71 2.77 8.53
CA LYS A 9 8.96 1.77 7.78
C LYS A 9 7.54 2.24 7.59
N LYS A 10 7.03 2.04 6.40
CA LYS A 10 5.69 2.47 6.04
C LYS A 10 4.97 1.37 5.29
N VAL A 11 3.66 1.50 5.24
CA VAL A 11 2.82 0.64 4.42
C VAL A 11 2.00 1.56 3.53
N VAL A 12 1.83 1.18 2.28
CA VAL A 12 1.00 1.95 1.34
C VAL A 12 -0.37 1.30 1.27
N GLU A 13 -1.41 2.06 1.57
CA GLU A 13 -2.77 1.56 1.48
C GLU A 13 -3.46 2.22 0.30
N ILE A 14 -4.05 1.44 -0.59
CA ILE A 14 -4.68 2.01 -1.79
C ILE A 14 -6.20 1.90 -1.78
N PHE A 15 -6.78 1.10 -0.89
CA PHE A 15 -8.23 0.94 -0.91
C PHE A 15 -8.71 0.40 0.42
N SER A 16 -9.94 0.77 0.76
CA SER A 16 -10.58 0.29 1.97
C SER A 16 -12.07 0.15 1.64
N THR A 17 -12.62 -1.03 1.86
CA THR A 17 -14.00 -1.29 1.49
C THR A 17 -14.57 -2.36 2.39
N GLN A 18 -15.88 -2.37 2.55
CA GLN A 18 -16.54 -3.44 3.30
C GLN A 18 -16.74 -4.69 2.45
N SER A 19 -16.47 -4.62 1.16
CA SER A 19 -16.70 -5.74 0.26
C SER A 19 -15.37 -6.45 -0.06
N PRO A 20 -15.21 -7.71 0.39
CA PRO A 20 -14.01 -8.46 0.04
C PRO A 20 -13.80 -8.61 -1.46
N ASN A 21 -14.88 -8.75 -2.22
CA ASN A 21 -14.75 -8.88 -3.66
C ASN A 21 -14.17 -7.62 -4.29
N GLU A 22 -14.63 -6.44 -3.82
CA GLU A 22 -14.07 -5.19 -4.30
C GLU A 22 -12.59 -5.08 -3.96
N ALA A 23 -12.23 -5.46 -2.74
CA ALA A 23 -10.84 -5.37 -2.32
C ALA A 23 -9.96 -6.23 -3.22
N GLU A 24 -10.42 -7.44 -3.53
CA GLU A 24 -9.65 -8.33 -4.39
C GLU A 24 -9.54 -7.79 -5.80
N GLN A 25 -10.61 -7.18 -6.31
CA GLN A 25 -10.56 -6.61 -7.65
C GLN A 25 -9.57 -5.45 -7.74
N ILE A 26 -9.58 -4.58 -6.75
CA ILE A 26 -8.66 -3.45 -6.76
C ILE A 26 -7.22 -3.94 -6.62
N ALA A 27 -6.99 -4.92 -5.75
CA ALA A 27 -5.66 -5.49 -5.60
C ALA A 27 -5.19 -6.07 -6.93
N PHE A 28 -6.06 -6.80 -7.62
CA PHE A 28 -5.71 -7.41 -8.88
C PHE A 28 -5.38 -6.36 -9.94
N GLN A 29 -6.18 -5.30 -10.00
CA GLN A 29 -5.91 -4.24 -10.97
C GLN A 29 -4.55 -3.60 -10.75
N ALA A 30 -4.19 -3.38 -9.48
CA ALA A 30 -2.89 -2.81 -9.18
C ALA A 30 -1.77 -3.80 -9.47
N GLN A 31 -1.99 -5.08 -9.20
CA GLN A 31 -0.98 -6.10 -9.47
C GLN A 31 -0.68 -6.21 -10.95
N ILE A 32 -1.71 -6.11 -11.79
CA ILE A 32 -1.52 -6.14 -13.24
C ILE A 32 -0.59 -5.02 -13.69
N LYS A 33 -0.65 -3.89 -13.03
CA LYS A 33 0.20 -2.76 -13.37
C LYS A 33 1.57 -2.83 -12.71
N GLY A 34 1.85 -3.89 -12.00
CA GLY A 34 3.17 -4.11 -11.43
C GLY A 34 3.33 -3.72 -9.97
N PHE A 35 2.24 -3.39 -9.30
CA PHE A 35 2.33 -3.01 -7.88
C PHE A 35 2.12 -4.21 -7.00
N ASP A 36 2.93 -4.31 -5.94
CA ASP A 36 2.87 -5.43 -5.03
C ASP A 36 1.98 -5.06 -3.84
N VAL A 37 0.70 -5.03 -4.09
CA VAL A 37 -0.30 -4.75 -3.05
C VAL A 37 -1.31 -5.89 -3.03
N HIS A 38 -1.90 -6.12 -1.86
CA HIS A 38 -2.79 -7.26 -1.67
C HIS A 38 -3.89 -6.89 -0.69
N PHE A 39 -5.01 -7.61 -0.78
CA PHE A 39 -6.01 -7.56 0.25
C PHE A 39 -5.46 -8.40 1.39
N ASN A 40 -4.94 -7.75 2.42
CA ASN A 40 -4.21 -8.47 3.44
C ASN A 40 -4.64 -8.18 4.88
N ALA A 41 -5.69 -7.42 5.07
CA ALA A 41 -6.13 -7.13 6.43
C ALA A 41 -7.58 -6.71 6.45
N ILE A 42 -8.26 -7.01 7.56
CA ILE A 42 -9.59 -6.50 7.82
C ILE A 42 -9.48 -5.73 9.14
N VAL A 43 -9.79 -4.45 9.08
CA VAL A 43 -9.67 -3.58 10.24
C VAL A 43 -10.99 -2.85 10.42
N GLY A 44 -11.64 -3.06 11.57
CA GLY A 44 -12.90 -2.40 11.85
C GLY A 44 -13.99 -2.70 10.85
N GLY A 45 -13.98 -3.92 10.28
CA GLY A 45 -14.97 -4.31 9.30
C GLY A 45 -14.63 -3.89 7.87
N TYR A 46 -13.48 -3.25 7.67
CA TYR A 46 -13.08 -2.83 6.33
C TYR A 46 -11.93 -3.68 5.84
N CYS A 47 -12.06 -4.12 4.59
CA CYS A 47 -11.02 -4.88 3.91
C CYS A 47 -10.00 -3.88 3.36
N LYS A 48 -8.73 -4.07 3.70
CA LYS A 48 -7.69 -3.14 3.33
C LYS A 48 -6.78 -3.73 2.27
N VAL A 49 -6.51 -2.95 1.24
CA VAL A 49 -5.57 -3.35 0.20
C VAL A 49 -4.30 -2.55 0.43
N ARG A 50 -3.24 -3.23 0.79
CA ARG A 50 -2.00 -2.61 1.24
C ARG A 50 -0.78 -3.30 0.67
N SER A 51 0.31 -2.57 0.65
CA SER A 51 1.61 -3.15 0.32
C SER A 51 2.20 -3.86 1.53
N ALA A 52 3.30 -4.56 1.32
CA ALA A 52 4.12 -5.04 2.42
C ALA A 52 4.78 -3.83 3.10
N VAL A 53 5.47 -4.10 4.20
CA VAL A 53 6.20 -3.05 4.89
C VAL A 53 7.38 -2.65 4.02
N LEU A 54 7.51 -1.35 3.77
CA LEU A 54 8.53 -0.80 2.90
C LEU A 54 9.32 0.27 3.64
N ASP A 55 10.52 0.52 3.18
CA ASP A 55 11.25 1.70 3.62
C ASP A 55 10.51 2.94 3.15
N LYS A 56 10.63 4.02 3.90
CA LYS A 56 9.89 5.23 3.60
C LYS A 56 10.08 5.70 2.17
N GLU A 57 11.32 5.67 1.69
CA GLU A 57 11.60 6.15 0.34
C GLU A 57 10.90 5.29 -0.71
N ASP A 58 10.95 3.98 -0.52
CA ASP A 58 10.29 3.08 -1.47
C ASP A 58 8.78 3.27 -1.42
N ALA A 59 8.24 3.48 -0.23
CA ALA A 59 6.80 3.69 -0.09
C ALA A 59 6.38 4.98 -0.77
N GLU A 60 7.17 6.04 -0.61
CA GLU A 60 6.84 7.31 -1.25
C GLU A 60 6.88 7.19 -2.77
N GLN A 61 7.85 6.45 -3.31
CA GLN A 61 7.89 6.23 -4.74
C GLN A 61 6.69 5.44 -5.23
N MET A 62 6.26 4.45 -4.45
CA MET A 62 5.09 3.67 -4.82
C MET A 62 3.84 4.56 -4.85
N VAL A 63 3.70 5.47 -3.87
CA VAL A 63 2.56 6.37 -3.84
C VAL A 63 2.54 7.22 -5.11
N GLU A 64 3.68 7.74 -5.54
CA GLU A 64 3.74 8.55 -6.74
C GLU A 64 3.33 7.76 -7.97
N LYS A 65 3.84 6.54 -8.09
CA LYS A 65 3.52 5.73 -9.26
C LYS A 65 2.07 5.29 -9.26
N LEU A 66 1.53 4.98 -8.10
CA LEU A 66 0.12 4.63 -7.99
C LEU A 66 -0.76 5.79 -8.41
N ALA A 67 -0.40 7.00 -7.98
CA ALA A 67 -1.17 8.18 -8.36
C ALA A 67 -1.15 8.38 -9.87
N GLU A 68 -0.02 8.13 -10.51
CA GLU A 68 0.07 8.25 -11.96
C GLU A 68 -0.87 7.27 -12.67
N GLU A 69 -1.12 6.13 -12.05
CA GLU A 69 -2.00 5.13 -12.63
C GLU A 69 -3.46 5.31 -12.20
N GLY A 70 -3.75 6.35 -11.46
CA GLY A 70 -5.13 6.64 -11.09
C GLY A 70 -5.59 6.06 -9.77
N PHE A 71 -4.68 5.48 -8.99
CA PHE A 71 -5.05 4.94 -7.69
C PHE A 71 -4.85 5.99 -6.60
N THR A 72 -5.73 5.98 -5.61
CA THR A 72 -5.51 6.77 -4.41
C THR A 72 -4.60 5.95 -3.50
N ALA A 73 -3.59 6.60 -2.95
CA ALA A 73 -2.63 5.89 -2.11
C ALA A 73 -2.29 6.72 -0.88
N ASN A 74 -2.23 6.06 0.26
CA ASN A 74 -1.90 6.70 1.53
C ASN A 74 -0.73 6.00 2.17
N LEU A 75 0.15 6.79 2.80
CA LEU A 75 1.24 6.24 3.58
C LEU A 75 0.78 6.04 5.01
N LEU A 76 1.00 4.85 5.53
CA LEU A 76 0.66 4.54 6.91
C LEU A 76 1.93 4.25 7.68
N SER A 77 2.02 4.80 8.87
CA SER A 77 3.13 4.48 9.76
C SER A 77 2.90 3.13 10.42
N ILE A 78 3.99 2.46 10.73
CA ILE A 78 3.92 1.17 11.39
C ILE A 78 3.93 1.38 12.90
#